data_63303b08aeb3c6d7d36003fb5e67ce1c
#
_entry.id   63303b08aeb3c6d7d36003fb5e67ce1c
#
_cell.length_a   1.000
_cell.length_b   1.000
_cell.length_c   1.000
_cell.angle_alpha   90.00
_cell.angle_beta   90.00
_cell.angle_gamma   90.00
#
_symmetry.space_group_name_H-M   'P 1'
#
loop_
_entity.id
_entity.type
_entity.pdbx_description
1 polymer ?
#
loop_
_entity_poly.entity_id
_entity_poly.type
_entity_poly.pdbx_seq_one_letter_code
_entity_poly.pdbx_strand_id
1 'polypeptide(L)'
;MCIRDRINTNWKFLIENFIEPYHVQFVHKTTTNQPLKDHYTFVDGKCYGSGIDVENEDDKNDSALSVTSRYLSLFPNFIIGTYFPNQVGVYLNVPISPSLTSQKRIIYTTDGKNMSKKEIQTTKDIWWSVHKEDHEMCERLQEGRSSPAASEGGLLSPV
;
A
#
# COMPACT_ATOMS: atom_id res chain seq x y z
N MET A 1 13.34 3.72 -8.34
CA MET A 1 13.32 2.24 -8.17
C MET A 1 12.05 1.68 -8.83
N CYS A 2 12.06 0.45 -9.37
CA CYS A 2 10.88 -0.16 -9.98
C CYS A 2 10.74 -1.63 -9.54
N ILE A 3 9.54 -1.99 -9.08
CA ILE A 3 9.12 -3.37 -8.83
C ILE A 3 8.08 -3.72 -9.89
N ARG A 4 8.17 -4.93 -10.45
CA ARG A 4 7.16 -5.49 -11.34
C ARG A 4 6.85 -6.90 -10.88
N ASP A 5 5.56 -7.19 -10.71
CA ASP A 5 5.12 -8.46 -10.19
C ASP A 5 3.78 -8.90 -10.82
N ARG A 6 3.47 -10.19 -10.66
CA ARG A 6 2.16 -10.77 -10.99
C ARG A 6 1.61 -11.37 -9.71
N ILE A 7 0.43 -10.93 -9.33
CA ILE A 7 -0.23 -11.29 -8.07
C ILE A 7 -1.51 -12.03 -8.41
N ASN A 8 -1.71 -13.21 -7.81
CA ASN A 8 -2.89 -14.04 -8.04
C ASN A 8 -4.11 -13.47 -7.30
N THR A 9 -4.49 -12.27 -7.65
CA THR A 9 -5.61 -11.55 -7.05
C THR A 9 -6.30 -10.63 -8.07
N ASN A 10 -7.54 -10.28 -7.76
CA ASN A 10 -8.26 -9.24 -8.49
C ASN A 10 -7.63 -7.87 -8.18
N TRP A 11 -7.49 -7.04 -9.20
CA TRP A 11 -6.92 -5.69 -9.07
C TRP A 11 -7.65 -4.81 -8.06
N LYS A 12 -8.93 -5.05 -7.80
CA LYS A 12 -9.71 -4.31 -6.81
C LYS A 12 -9.21 -4.53 -5.39
N PHE A 13 -8.82 -5.77 -5.04
CA PHE A 13 -8.24 -6.05 -3.73
C PHE A 13 -6.92 -5.30 -3.51
N LEU A 14 -6.11 -5.15 -4.55
CA LEU A 14 -4.89 -4.34 -4.47
C LEU A 14 -5.18 -2.85 -4.24
N ILE A 15 -6.26 -2.33 -4.84
CA ILE A 15 -6.69 -0.95 -4.60
C ILE A 15 -7.24 -0.80 -3.18
N GLU A 16 -8.15 -1.68 -2.77
CA GLU A 16 -8.76 -1.65 -1.44
C GLU A 16 -7.69 -1.75 -0.35
N ASN A 17 -6.78 -2.71 -0.45
CA ASN A 17 -5.66 -2.88 0.48
C ASN A 17 -4.78 -1.63 0.59
N PHE A 18 -4.60 -0.89 -0.51
CA PHE A 18 -3.74 0.28 -0.51
C PHE A 18 -4.39 1.52 0.12
N ILE A 19 -5.70 1.65 0.04
CA ILE A 19 -6.42 2.85 0.51
C ILE A 19 -7.02 2.70 1.91
N GLU A 20 -7.20 1.46 2.39
CA GLU A 20 -7.69 1.24 3.74
C GLU A 20 -6.50 1.10 4.71
N PRO A 21 -6.56 1.72 5.89
CA PRO A 21 -5.47 1.67 6.85
C PRO A 21 -5.51 0.44 7.77
N TYR A 22 -6.62 -0.31 7.77
CA TYR A 22 -6.89 -1.36 8.76
C TYR A 22 -5.85 -2.49 8.75
N HIS A 23 -5.39 -2.91 7.56
CA HIS A 23 -4.40 -3.98 7.42
C HIS A 23 -3.02 -3.60 7.98
N VAL A 24 -2.67 -2.30 8.02
CA VAL A 24 -1.31 -1.83 8.35
C VAL A 24 -0.84 -2.37 9.69
N GLN A 25 -1.66 -2.27 10.74
CA GLN A 25 -1.28 -2.74 12.08
C GLN A 25 -1.18 -4.28 12.20
N PHE A 26 -1.81 -5.02 11.28
CA PHE A 26 -1.82 -6.49 11.32
C PHE A 26 -0.82 -7.11 10.36
N VAL A 27 -0.61 -6.51 9.20
CA VAL A 27 0.23 -7.01 8.11
C VAL A 27 1.65 -6.42 8.21
N HIS A 28 1.76 -5.11 8.36
CA HIS A 28 3.03 -4.38 8.34
C HIS A 28 3.67 -4.19 9.71
N LYS A 29 3.52 -5.14 10.62
CA LYS A 29 4.00 -5.04 12.02
C LYS A 29 5.48 -4.72 12.16
N THR A 30 6.30 -5.17 11.23
CA THR A 30 7.76 -5.02 11.26
C THR A 30 8.28 -3.97 10.28
N THR A 31 7.47 -3.57 9.31
CA THR A 31 7.88 -2.66 8.24
C THR A 31 7.41 -1.22 8.44
N THR A 32 6.20 -1.00 8.96
CA THR A 32 5.66 0.36 9.11
C THR A 32 5.22 0.72 10.54
N ASN A 33 4.64 -0.21 11.29
CA ASN A 33 4.17 -0.03 12.68
C ASN A 33 3.39 1.28 12.93
N GLN A 34 2.46 1.62 12.03
CA GLN A 34 1.64 2.83 12.15
C GLN A 34 0.37 2.55 12.96
N PRO A 35 0.02 3.36 13.98
CA PRO A 35 -1.21 3.22 14.75
C PRO A 35 -2.44 3.54 13.91
N LEU A 36 -3.48 2.70 13.99
CA LEU A 36 -4.72 2.89 13.21
C LEU A 36 -5.43 4.21 13.54
N LYS A 37 -5.42 4.63 14.80
CA LYS A 37 -6.07 5.86 15.28
C LYS A 37 -5.59 7.14 14.57
N ASP A 38 -4.39 7.11 14.00
CA ASP A 38 -3.80 8.26 13.34
C ASP A 38 -4.12 8.31 11.84
N HIS A 39 -4.93 7.36 11.34
CA HIS A 39 -5.34 7.29 9.95
C HIS A 39 -6.69 8.00 9.72
N TYR A 40 -6.84 8.54 8.51
CA TYR A 40 -8.09 9.08 8.01
C TYR A 40 -8.31 8.66 6.55
N THR A 41 -9.56 8.71 6.11
CA THR A 41 -9.96 8.39 4.74
C THR A 41 -10.70 9.57 4.11
N PHE A 42 -10.68 9.66 2.78
CA PHE A 42 -11.42 10.67 2.04
C PHE A 42 -11.90 10.11 0.70
N VAL A 43 -12.98 10.74 0.19
CA VAL A 43 -13.52 10.48 -1.15
C VAL A 43 -13.82 11.81 -1.81
N ASP A 44 -13.33 12.02 -3.03
CA ASP A 44 -13.60 13.19 -3.86
C ASP A 44 -13.76 12.76 -5.33
N GLY A 45 -14.98 12.62 -5.77
CA GLY A 45 -15.33 12.19 -7.13
C GLY A 45 -14.76 10.83 -7.47
N LYS A 46 -13.79 10.77 -8.40
CA LYS A 46 -13.10 9.54 -8.80
C LYS A 46 -11.80 9.29 -8.02
N CYS A 47 -11.48 10.17 -7.09
CA CYS A 47 -10.33 10.07 -6.20
C CYS A 47 -10.81 9.60 -4.83
N TYR A 48 -10.11 8.65 -4.25
CA TYR A 48 -10.33 8.16 -2.90
C TYR A 48 -9.00 7.73 -2.30
N GLY A 49 -8.90 7.81 -1.01
CA GLY A 49 -7.63 7.52 -0.38
C GLY A 49 -7.65 7.63 1.12
N SER A 50 -6.47 7.56 1.69
CA SER A 50 -6.23 7.69 3.11
C SER A 50 -4.92 8.42 3.39
N GLY A 51 -4.69 8.72 4.66
CA GLY A 51 -3.44 9.28 5.09
C GLY A 51 -3.21 9.07 6.58
N ILE A 52 -1.97 9.26 6.96
CA ILE A 52 -1.51 9.30 8.34
C ILE A 52 -0.62 10.52 8.54
N ASP A 53 -0.81 11.20 9.65
CA ASP A 53 0.07 12.26 10.12
C ASP A 53 0.84 11.78 11.34
N VAL A 54 2.17 11.87 11.28
CA VAL A 54 3.07 11.59 12.40
C VAL A 54 3.49 12.93 12.99
N GLU A 55 2.91 13.29 14.15
CA GLU A 55 3.08 14.62 14.74
C GLU A 55 4.41 14.80 15.47
N ASN A 56 5.00 13.74 16.05
CA ASN A 56 6.21 13.83 16.85
C ASN A 56 7.34 12.98 16.28
N GLU A 57 8.55 13.56 16.26
CA GLU A 57 9.77 12.82 15.86
C GLU A 57 10.09 11.65 16.81
N ASP A 58 9.67 11.73 18.07
CA ASP A 58 9.87 10.70 19.09
C ASP A 58 8.97 9.46 18.88
N ASP A 59 7.87 9.59 18.13
CA ASP A 59 7.00 8.48 17.74
C ASP A 59 7.50 7.75 16.48
N LYS A 60 8.61 8.18 15.92
CA LYS A 60 9.31 7.46 14.84
C LYS A 60 9.91 6.20 15.43
N ASN A 61 9.13 5.14 15.44
CA ASN A 61 9.69 3.81 15.62
C ASN A 61 10.80 3.60 14.57
N ASP A 62 11.81 2.81 14.91
CA ASP A 62 12.93 2.44 14.02
C ASP A 62 12.53 1.80 12.68
N SER A 63 11.22 1.67 12.40
CA SER A 63 10.75 1.21 11.10
C SER A 63 10.90 2.33 10.07
N ALA A 64 11.62 2.04 9.00
CA ALA A 64 12.00 2.99 7.95
C ALA A 64 10.82 3.68 7.22
N LEU A 65 9.57 3.30 7.52
CA LEU A 65 8.36 3.81 6.89
C LEU A 65 7.33 4.38 7.88
N SER A 66 7.69 4.53 9.16
CA SER A 66 6.85 5.28 10.13
C SER A 66 6.95 6.78 9.86
N VAL A 67 6.35 7.21 8.75
CA VAL A 67 6.42 8.59 8.27
C VAL A 67 5.04 9.08 7.86
N THR A 68 4.80 10.38 7.97
CA THR A 68 3.61 11.03 7.42
C THR A 68 3.42 10.60 5.96
N SER A 69 2.26 10.08 5.65
CA SER A 69 1.97 9.48 4.34
C SER A 69 0.61 9.90 3.81
N ARG A 70 0.47 9.95 2.50
CA ARG A 70 -0.79 10.19 1.80
C ARG A 70 -0.94 9.15 0.70
N TYR A 71 -2.11 8.57 0.63
CA TYR A 71 -2.46 7.54 -0.34
C TYR A 71 -3.65 8.01 -1.16
N LEU A 72 -3.46 8.13 -2.47
CA LEU A 72 -4.47 8.55 -3.42
C LEU A 72 -4.67 7.48 -4.47
N SER A 73 -5.88 6.99 -4.61
CA SER A 73 -6.29 6.16 -5.73
C SER A 73 -7.11 6.97 -6.71
N LEU A 74 -6.72 6.92 -7.97
CA LEU A 74 -7.50 7.42 -9.09
C LEU A 74 -8.12 6.23 -9.81
N PHE A 75 -9.45 6.16 -9.76
CA PHE A 75 -10.19 5.06 -10.38
C PHE A 75 -9.90 4.95 -11.89
N PRO A 76 -9.68 3.75 -12.43
CA PRO A 76 -9.90 2.46 -11.77
C PRO A 76 -8.67 1.88 -11.05
N ASN A 77 -7.45 2.10 -11.51
CA ASN A 77 -6.33 1.22 -11.17
C ASN A 77 -4.99 1.93 -10.95
N PHE A 78 -5.01 3.24 -10.79
CA PHE A 78 -3.83 4.07 -10.60
C PHE A 78 -3.75 4.57 -9.15
N ILE A 79 -2.57 4.44 -8.54
CA ILE A 79 -2.35 4.84 -7.15
C ILE A 79 -1.10 5.71 -7.06
N ILE A 80 -1.17 6.73 -6.22
CA ILE A 80 -0.03 7.55 -5.81
C ILE A 80 0.07 7.48 -4.29
N GLY A 81 1.25 7.11 -3.78
CA GLY A 81 1.59 7.22 -2.37
C GLY A 81 2.67 8.27 -2.18
N THR A 82 2.49 9.19 -1.24
CA THR A 82 3.55 10.10 -0.82
C THR A 82 4.03 9.71 0.56
N TYR A 83 5.33 9.63 0.72
CA TYR A 83 6.01 9.21 1.95
C TYR A 83 7.01 10.29 2.32
N PHE A 84 6.63 11.08 3.30
CA PHE A 84 7.45 12.23 3.69
C PHE A 84 8.75 11.79 4.39
N PRO A 85 9.85 12.55 4.24
CA PRO A 85 9.85 13.86 3.57
C PRO A 85 10.08 13.81 2.05
N ASN A 86 10.50 12.69 1.46
CA ASN A 86 11.13 12.78 0.13
C ASN A 86 10.85 11.59 -0.81
N GLN A 87 9.82 10.78 -0.58
CA GLN A 87 9.50 9.67 -1.48
C GLN A 87 8.08 9.78 -2.04
N VAL A 88 7.93 9.40 -3.31
CA VAL A 88 6.64 9.25 -4.00
C VAL A 88 6.62 7.89 -4.70
N GLY A 89 5.60 7.10 -4.39
CA GLY A 89 5.31 5.85 -5.06
C GLY A 89 4.20 6.02 -6.09
N VAL A 90 4.38 5.44 -7.25
CA VAL A 90 3.36 5.35 -8.30
C VAL A 90 3.10 3.89 -8.60
N TYR A 91 1.84 3.48 -8.56
CA TYR A 91 1.43 2.09 -8.72
C TYR A 91 0.39 1.98 -9.84
N LEU A 92 0.60 1.02 -10.70
CA LEU A 92 -0.34 0.67 -11.77
C LEU A 92 -0.71 -0.80 -11.63
N ASN A 93 -2.01 -1.08 -11.45
CA ASN A 93 -2.57 -2.41 -11.32
C ASN A 93 -3.33 -2.78 -12.60
N VAL A 94 -2.70 -3.55 -13.47
CA VAL A 94 -3.27 -3.94 -14.76
C VAL A 94 -3.90 -5.32 -14.63
N PRO A 95 -5.24 -5.45 -14.72
CA PRO A 95 -5.90 -6.75 -14.69
C PRO A 95 -5.51 -7.58 -15.91
N ILE A 96 -5.11 -8.83 -15.67
CA ILE A 96 -4.86 -9.83 -16.71
C ILE A 96 -6.07 -10.76 -16.81
N SER A 97 -6.65 -11.13 -15.66
CA SER A 97 -7.87 -11.92 -15.52
C SER A 97 -8.63 -11.51 -14.26
N PRO A 98 -9.82 -12.06 -13.97
CA PRO A 98 -10.54 -11.80 -12.72
C PRO A 98 -9.75 -12.12 -11.44
N SER A 99 -8.74 -12.99 -11.52
CA SER A 99 -7.92 -13.45 -10.39
C SER A 99 -6.42 -13.29 -10.62
N LEU A 100 -6.00 -12.48 -11.59
CA LEU A 100 -4.58 -12.23 -11.85
C LEU A 100 -4.36 -10.78 -12.25
N THR A 101 -3.48 -10.10 -11.54
CA THR A 101 -3.11 -8.70 -11.79
C THR A 101 -1.61 -8.55 -12.00
N SER A 102 -1.21 -7.78 -13.00
CA SER A 102 0.16 -7.30 -13.13
C SER A 102 0.29 -5.96 -12.42
N GLN A 103 1.14 -5.90 -11.41
CA GLN A 103 1.43 -4.66 -10.69
C GLN A 103 2.80 -4.11 -11.07
N LYS A 104 2.84 -2.79 -11.30
CA LYS A 104 4.08 -2.03 -11.45
C LYS A 104 4.12 -0.95 -10.38
N ARG A 105 5.15 -0.99 -9.52
CA ARG A 105 5.45 0.04 -8.52
C ARG A 105 6.71 0.79 -8.93
N ILE A 106 6.65 2.11 -8.92
CA ILE A 106 7.82 2.97 -9.17
C ILE A 106 7.94 3.92 -7.99
N ILE A 107 9.09 3.91 -7.32
CA ILE A 107 9.38 4.84 -6.21
C ILE A 107 10.37 5.87 -6.73
N TYR A 108 10.02 7.13 -6.53
CA TYR A 108 10.83 8.31 -6.83
C TYR A 108 11.29 8.97 -5.53
N THR A 109 12.43 9.61 -5.55
CA THR A 109 12.84 10.60 -4.54
C THR A 109 12.55 11.99 -5.07
N THR A 110 12.12 12.89 -4.19
CA THR A 110 11.67 14.24 -4.57
C THR A 110 12.66 15.34 -4.16
N ASP A 111 13.72 15.01 -3.42
CA ASP A 111 14.71 15.95 -2.92
C ASP A 111 15.81 16.34 -3.94
N GLY A 112 15.75 15.78 -5.15
CA GLY A 112 16.70 16.04 -6.23
C GLY A 112 18.12 15.51 -5.97
N LYS A 113 18.34 14.79 -4.86
CA LYS A 113 19.64 14.23 -4.54
C LYS A 113 19.90 12.95 -5.33
N ASN A 114 21.13 12.79 -5.79
CA ASN A 114 21.59 11.54 -6.36
C ASN A 114 21.85 10.53 -5.24
N MET A 115 21.03 9.51 -5.18
CA MET A 115 21.25 8.39 -4.26
C MET A 115 22.44 7.54 -4.68
N SER A 116 23.25 7.14 -3.71
CA SER A 116 24.28 6.14 -3.92
C SER A 116 23.68 4.78 -4.26
N LYS A 117 24.46 3.88 -4.87
CA LYS A 117 24.00 2.51 -5.15
C LYS A 117 23.53 1.76 -3.91
N LYS A 118 24.16 2.01 -2.76
CA LYS A 118 23.80 1.40 -1.47
C LYS A 118 22.45 1.89 -0.99
N GLU A 119 22.19 3.21 -1.03
CA GLU A 119 20.91 3.79 -0.65
C GLU A 119 19.77 3.29 -1.55
N ILE A 120 20.00 3.22 -2.86
CA ILE A 120 19.02 2.65 -3.82
C ILE A 120 18.71 1.20 -3.45
N GLN A 121 19.72 0.40 -3.13
CA GLN A 121 19.52 -1.01 -2.77
C GLN A 121 18.75 -1.14 -1.44
N THR A 122 19.13 -0.40 -0.41
CA THR A 122 18.43 -0.39 0.88
C THR A 122 16.96 0.00 0.71
N THR A 123 16.68 1.07 -0.02
CA THR A 123 15.31 1.50 -0.33
C THR A 123 14.52 0.41 -1.07
N LYS A 124 15.18 -0.25 -2.03
CA LYS A 124 14.57 -1.35 -2.78
C LYS A 124 14.22 -2.53 -1.89
N ASP A 125 15.08 -2.90 -0.96
CA ASP A 125 14.87 -4.04 -0.06
C ASP A 125 13.71 -3.77 0.91
N ILE A 126 13.61 -2.55 1.45
CA ILE A 126 12.50 -2.12 2.30
C ILE A 126 11.17 -2.22 1.52
N TRP A 127 11.08 -1.56 0.37
CA TRP A 127 9.86 -1.58 -0.43
C TRP A 127 9.49 -2.96 -0.95
N TRP A 128 10.48 -3.82 -1.18
CA TRP A 128 10.24 -5.21 -1.54
C TRP A 128 9.65 -6.00 -0.40
N SER A 129 10.09 -5.77 0.84
CA SER A 129 9.52 -6.42 2.03
C SER A 129 8.05 -6.03 2.23
N VAL A 130 7.74 -4.74 2.19
CA VAL A 130 6.35 -4.25 2.26
C VAL A 130 5.50 -4.83 1.12
N HIS A 131 6.03 -4.85 -0.10
CA HIS A 131 5.33 -5.43 -1.25
C HIS A 131 4.98 -6.90 -1.06
N LYS A 132 5.87 -7.69 -0.49
CA LYS A 132 5.60 -9.12 -0.22
C LYS A 132 4.50 -9.33 0.81
N GLU A 133 4.47 -8.53 1.86
CA GLU A 133 3.42 -8.59 2.88
C GLU A 133 2.04 -8.33 2.26
N ASP A 134 1.91 -7.26 1.46
CA ASP A 134 0.69 -6.95 0.70
C ASP A 134 0.30 -8.06 -0.29
N HIS A 135 1.30 -8.60 -1.01
CA HIS A 135 1.10 -9.66 -2.00
C HIS A 135 0.41 -10.88 -1.37
N GLU A 136 1.00 -11.41 -0.30
CA GLU A 136 0.46 -12.57 0.41
C GLU A 136 -0.95 -12.31 0.95
N MET A 137 -1.18 -11.12 1.50
CA MET A 137 -2.49 -10.71 2.01
C MET A 137 -3.54 -10.69 0.91
N CYS A 138 -3.24 -10.05 -0.21
CA CYS A 138 -4.18 -9.92 -1.33
C CYS A 138 -4.49 -11.26 -2.02
N GLU A 139 -3.53 -12.19 -2.08
CA GLU A 139 -3.79 -13.55 -2.57
C GLU A 139 -4.73 -14.31 -1.64
N ARG A 140 -4.55 -14.21 -0.33
CA ARG A 140 -5.47 -14.81 0.67
C ARG A 140 -6.87 -14.19 0.61
N LEU A 141 -6.99 -12.88 0.37
CA LEU A 141 -8.28 -12.23 0.14
C LEU A 141 -8.98 -12.80 -1.10
N GLN A 142 -8.25 -13.03 -2.19
CA GLN A 142 -8.79 -13.66 -3.39
C GLN A 142 -9.28 -15.08 -3.12
N GLU A 143 -8.52 -15.88 -2.37
CA GLU A 143 -8.93 -17.25 -1.99
C GLU A 143 -10.20 -17.21 -1.13
N GLY A 144 -10.23 -16.39 -0.10
CA GLY A 144 -11.39 -16.23 0.78
C GLY A 144 -12.64 -15.78 0.01
N ARG A 145 -12.49 -14.83 -0.91
CA ARG A 145 -13.60 -14.34 -1.74
C ARG A 145 -14.10 -15.36 -2.76
N SER A 146 -13.25 -16.30 -3.15
CA SER A 146 -13.61 -17.38 -4.06
C SER A 146 -14.32 -18.53 -3.33
N SER A 147 -14.42 -18.50 -2.02
CA SER A 147 -15.13 -19.48 -1.20
C SER A 147 -16.65 -19.38 -1.40
N PRO A 148 -17.38 -20.48 -1.41
CA PRO A 148 -18.86 -20.49 -1.43
C PRO A 148 -19.47 -19.67 -0.27
N ALA A 149 -18.86 -19.67 0.90
CA ALA A 149 -19.31 -18.88 2.07
C ALA A 149 -19.26 -17.36 1.83
N ALA A 150 -18.41 -16.88 0.93
CA ALA A 150 -18.31 -15.46 0.61
C ALA A 150 -19.52 -14.90 -0.14
N SER A 151 -20.39 -15.76 -0.69
CA SER A 151 -21.62 -15.35 -1.39
C SER A 151 -22.70 -14.82 -0.44
N GLU A 152 -22.63 -15.15 0.85
CA GLU A 152 -23.61 -14.77 1.84
C GLU A 152 -23.44 -13.32 2.36
N GLY A 153 -22.45 -12.62 1.84
CA GLY A 153 -22.08 -11.27 2.27
C GLY A 153 -21.27 -11.26 3.54
N GLY A 154 -20.74 -10.11 3.87
CA GLY A 154 -19.97 -9.86 5.10
C GLY A 154 -20.57 -8.74 5.92
N LEU A 155 -20.33 -8.77 7.22
CA LEU A 155 -20.60 -7.62 8.09
C LEU A 155 -19.50 -6.58 7.85
N LEU A 156 -19.91 -5.34 7.58
CA LEU A 156 -18.98 -4.22 7.56
C LEU A 156 -18.62 -3.87 9.02
N SER A 157 -17.33 -3.72 9.27
CA SER A 157 -16.90 -3.18 10.55
C SER A 157 -17.32 -1.70 10.63
N PRO A 158 -17.80 -1.23 11.78
CA PRO A 158 -18.18 0.18 11.97
C PRO A 158 -16.97 1.10 12.24
N VAL A 159 -15.79 0.75 11.77
CA VAL A 159 -14.57 1.55 11.90
C VAL A 159 -14.46 2.51 10.75
#